data_d20760a74f8d8d0eb530801032651825
#
_entry.id   d20760a74f8d8d0eb530801032651825
#
_cell.length_a   1.000
_cell.length_b   1.000
_cell.length_c   1.000
_cell.angle_alpha   90.00
_cell.angle_beta   90.00
_cell.angle_gamma   90.00
#
_symmetry.space_group_name_H-M   'P 1'
#
loop_
_entity.id
_entity.type
_entity.pdbx_description
1 polymer ?
#
loop_
_entity_poly.entity_id
_entity_poly.type
_entity_poly.pdbx_seq_one_letter_code
_entity_poly.pdbx_strand_id
1 'polypeptide(L)'
;MKKLELHWQILIGMVLGILFGFLMTYPEWGPKFVQDWISPIGTIFVKLLKLIAIPLILASLVKGISDLQDISKFKNIGLRTIAIYIITTIIAISVGLVLVNIIKPGDGISEETIAQLTETYASDSGVTSKLEEASKKKESGPLQFLVDMVPDNAFRAVSDNSLMLQVIFFTIFLGISMLLIGEKAARPLKEFFDSLNEVVLEMVDLI
;
A
#
# COMPACT_ATOMS: atom_id res chain seq x y z
N MET A 1 0.28 -22.28 -27.69
CA MET A 1 -0.56 -21.10 -27.50
C MET A 1 0.29 -20.06 -26.77
N LYS A 2 0.50 -18.86 -27.32
CA LYS A 2 1.19 -17.79 -26.62
C LYS A 2 0.32 -17.41 -25.41
N LYS A 3 0.85 -17.60 -24.19
CA LYS A 3 0.18 -17.10 -22.97
C LYS A 3 0.13 -15.58 -23.09
N LEU A 4 -1.04 -14.99 -22.90
CA LEU A 4 -1.19 -13.54 -22.82
C LEU A 4 -0.31 -13.02 -21.67
N GLU A 5 0.39 -11.93 -21.87
CA GLU A 5 1.17 -11.29 -20.81
C GLU A 5 0.23 -10.81 -19.69
N LEU A 6 0.71 -10.82 -18.45
CA LEU A 6 -0.09 -10.57 -17.25
C LEU A 6 -0.91 -9.28 -17.33
N HIS A 7 -0.33 -8.20 -17.85
CA HIS A 7 -1.02 -6.92 -17.99
C HIS A 7 -2.26 -7.00 -18.89
N TRP A 8 -2.22 -7.78 -19.99
CA TRP A 8 -3.38 -8.00 -20.85
C TRP A 8 -4.46 -8.80 -20.15
N GLN A 9 -4.08 -9.80 -19.35
CA GLN A 9 -5.05 -10.59 -18.57
C GLN A 9 -5.80 -9.70 -17.57
N ILE A 10 -5.08 -8.80 -16.90
CA ILE A 10 -5.67 -7.83 -15.95
C ILE A 10 -6.63 -6.87 -16.66
N LEU A 11 -6.22 -6.28 -17.79
CA LEU A 11 -7.07 -5.36 -18.55
C LEU A 11 -8.34 -6.03 -19.06
N ILE A 12 -8.23 -7.23 -19.61
CA ILE A 12 -9.39 -8.01 -20.08
C ILE A 12 -10.31 -8.34 -18.90
N GLY A 13 -9.76 -8.81 -17.77
CA GLY A 13 -10.52 -9.09 -16.56
C GLY A 13 -11.27 -7.87 -16.04
N MET A 14 -10.63 -6.69 -16.05
CA MET A 14 -11.25 -5.43 -15.66
C MET A 14 -12.43 -5.05 -16.56
N VAL A 15 -12.25 -5.12 -17.88
CA VAL A 15 -13.32 -4.81 -18.85
C VAL A 15 -14.48 -5.78 -18.69
N LEU A 16 -14.20 -7.09 -18.60
CA LEU A 16 -15.23 -8.11 -18.38
C LEU A 16 -15.97 -7.91 -17.05
N GLY A 17 -15.27 -7.54 -15.99
CA GLY A 17 -15.85 -7.22 -14.68
C GLY A 17 -16.80 -6.03 -14.74
N ILE A 18 -16.42 -4.96 -15.43
CA ILE A 18 -17.28 -3.78 -15.63
C ILE A 18 -18.54 -4.15 -16.44
N LEU A 19 -18.37 -4.87 -17.55
CA LEU A 19 -19.49 -5.32 -18.38
C LEU A 19 -20.45 -6.21 -17.58
N PHE A 20 -19.90 -7.17 -16.83
CA PHE A 20 -20.70 -8.04 -15.98
C PHE A 20 -21.45 -7.25 -14.90
N GLY A 21 -20.77 -6.35 -14.21
CA GLY A 21 -21.38 -5.50 -13.20
C GLY A 21 -22.52 -4.65 -13.79
N PHE A 22 -22.32 -4.06 -14.95
CA PHE A 22 -23.34 -3.31 -15.66
C PHE A 22 -24.55 -4.18 -16.04
N LEU A 23 -24.32 -5.38 -16.58
CA LEU A 23 -25.41 -6.32 -16.90
C LEU A 23 -26.21 -6.73 -15.67
N MET A 24 -25.57 -6.86 -14.50
CA MET A 24 -26.23 -7.23 -13.25
C MET A 24 -27.02 -6.09 -12.61
N THR A 25 -26.97 -4.87 -13.14
CA THR A 25 -27.86 -3.78 -12.68
C THR A 25 -29.27 -3.90 -13.23
N TYR A 26 -29.51 -4.62 -14.34
CA TYR A 26 -30.81 -4.73 -14.96
C TYR A 26 -31.81 -5.64 -14.21
N PRO A 27 -31.46 -6.85 -13.76
CA PRO A 27 -32.38 -7.70 -13.01
C PRO A 27 -32.45 -7.26 -11.54
N GLU A 28 -33.65 -7.25 -10.95
CA GLU A 28 -33.86 -6.86 -9.54
C GLU A 28 -33.02 -7.69 -8.54
N TRP A 29 -32.74 -8.95 -8.87
CA TRP A 29 -31.89 -9.83 -8.04
C TRP A 29 -30.40 -9.64 -8.26
N GLY A 30 -29.99 -8.95 -9.33
CA GLY A 30 -28.60 -8.83 -9.77
C GLY A 30 -27.69 -8.14 -8.76
N PRO A 31 -28.02 -6.96 -8.22
CA PRO A 31 -27.21 -6.30 -7.21
C PRO A 31 -26.98 -7.16 -5.97
N LYS A 32 -28.02 -7.85 -5.51
CA LYS A 32 -27.92 -8.75 -4.35
C LYS A 32 -27.03 -9.96 -4.65
N PHE A 33 -27.17 -10.54 -5.83
CA PHE A 33 -26.30 -11.63 -6.27
C PHE A 33 -24.82 -11.21 -6.29
N VAL A 34 -24.51 -10.04 -6.85
CA VAL A 34 -23.14 -9.51 -6.87
C VAL A 34 -22.61 -9.30 -5.45
N GLN A 35 -23.43 -8.73 -4.57
CA GLN A 35 -23.04 -8.46 -3.19
C GLN A 35 -22.82 -9.74 -2.38
N ASP A 36 -23.68 -10.74 -2.54
CA ASP A 36 -23.64 -11.96 -1.72
C ASP A 36 -22.64 -12.99 -2.23
N TRP A 37 -22.37 -13.04 -3.54
CA TRP A 37 -21.55 -14.10 -4.15
C TRP A 37 -20.26 -13.63 -4.79
N ILE A 38 -20.26 -12.47 -5.47
CA ILE A 38 -19.10 -11.98 -6.21
C ILE A 38 -18.20 -11.11 -5.33
N SER A 39 -18.80 -10.16 -4.59
CA SER A 39 -18.06 -9.25 -3.72
C SER A 39 -17.21 -9.96 -2.65
N PRO A 40 -17.67 -11.06 -2.02
CA PRO A 40 -16.85 -11.82 -1.07
C PRO A 40 -15.57 -12.40 -1.69
N ILE A 41 -15.62 -12.86 -2.94
CA ILE A 41 -14.43 -13.38 -3.66
C ILE A 41 -13.39 -12.28 -3.82
N GLY A 42 -13.83 -11.09 -4.29
CA GLY A 42 -12.94 -9.93 -4.39
C GLY A 42 -12.39 -9.50 -3.02
N THR A 43 -13.21 -9.54 -1.99
CA THR A 43 -12.79 -9.23 -0.62
C THR A 43 -11.75 -10.22 -0.09
N ILE A 44 -11.90 -11.52 -0.37
CA ILE A 44 -10.92 -12.56 -0.02
C ILE A 44 -9.60 -12.26 -0.73
N PHE A 45 -9.62 -12.00 -2.03
CA PHE A 45 -8.42 -11.66 -2.79
C PHE A 45 -7.67 -10.45 -2.19
N VAL A 46 -8.38 -9.36 -1.90
CA VAL A 46 -7.78 -8.18 -1.24
C VAL A 46 -7.22 -8.50 0.15
N LYS A 47 -7.90 -9.36 0.92
CA LYS A 47 -7.41 -9.82 2.23
C LYS A 47 -6.14 -10.66 2.10
N LEU A 48 -6.04 -11.52 1.09
CA LEU A 48 -4.84 -12.31 0.82
C LEU A 48 -3.65 -11.41 0.46
N LEU A 49 -3.85 -10.38 -0.39
CA LEU A 49 -2.80 -9.40 -0.67
C LEU A 49 -2.35 -8.63 0.58
N LYS A 50 -3.29 -8.24 1.45
CA LYS A 50 -2.98 -7.58 2.73
C LYS A 50 -2.24 -8.50 3.70
N LEU A 51 -2.56 -9.80 3.70
CA LEU A 51 -1.90 -10.80 4.54
C LEU A 51 -0.39 -10.90 4.27
N ILE A 52 0.01 -10.79 3.01
CA ILE A 52 1.41 -10.93 2.61
C ILE A 52 2.20 -9.63 2.81
N ALA A 53 1.55 -8.48 2.83
CA ALA A 53 2.21 -7.18 2.79
C ALA A 53 3.25 -7.00 3.91
N ILE A 54 2.90 -7.27 5.16
CA ILE A 54 3.81 -7.12 6.32
C ILE A 54 4.95 -8.12 6.29
N PRO A 55 4.72 -9.44 6.14
CA PRO A 55 5.80 -10.42 6.00
C PRO A 55 6.76 -10.10 4.84
N LEU A 56 6.25 -9.64 3.70
CA LEU A 56 7.05 -9.27 2.55
C LEU A 56 7.96 -8.07 2.84
N ILE A 57 7.41 -7.02 3.46
CA ILE A 57 8.19 -5.84 3.86
C ILE A 57 9.31 -6.24 4.82
N LEU A 58 8.97 -7.01 5.87
CA LEU A 58 9.96 -7.46 6.85
C LEU A 58 11.08 -8.28 6.18
N ALA A 59 10.71 -9.32 5.45
CA ALA A 59 11.69 -10.24 4.88
C ALA A 59 12.55 -9.56 3.82
N SER A 60 11.94 -8.90 2.83
CA SER A 60 12.66 -8.31 1.70
C SER A 60 13.52 -7.11 2.10
N LEU A 61 13.03 -6.27 3.03
CA LEU A 61 13.77 -5.07 3.42
C LEU A 61 14.92 -5.42 4.36
N VAL A 62 14.75 -6.35 5.32
CA VAL A 62 15.87 -6.85 6.16
C VAL A 62 16.92 -7.50 5.28
N LYS A 63 16.53 -8.39 4.36
CA LYS A 63 17.42 -9.02 3.40
C LYS A 63 18.20 -7.96 2.60
N GLY A 64 17.48 -7.01 1.98
CA GLY A 64 18.12 -5.97 1.17
C GLY A 64 19.14 -5.10 1.93
N ILE A 65 18.88 -4.81 3.21
CA ILE A 65 19.81 -4.06 4.05
C ILE A 65 20.97 -4.94 4.50
N SER A 66 20.71 -6.17 4.95
CA SER A 66 21.73 -7.09 5.46
C SER A 66 22.70 -7.60 4.37
N ASP A 67 22.31 -7.52 3.10
CA ASP A 67 23.18 -7.85 1.96
C ASP A 67 24.21 -6.74 1.65
N LEU A 68 24.06 -5.56 2.25
CA LEU A 68 25.05 -4.50 2.13
C LEU A 68 26.28 -4.84 2.98
N GLN A 69 27.46 -4.79 2.36
CA GLN A 69 28.74 -5.10 3.02
C GLN A 69 29.28 -3.94 3.86
N ASP A 70 28.72 -2.72 3.68
CA ASP A 70 29.28 -1.52 4.30
C ASP A 70 28.14 -0.50 4.56
N ILE A 71 28.11 0.00 5.79
CA ILE A 71 27.17 1.05 6.22
C ILE A 71 27.34 2.36 5.43
N SER A 72 28.55 2.64 4.94
CA SER A 72 28.82 3.81 4.09
C SER A 72 28.10 3.74 2.77
N LYS A 73 27.95 2.55 2.19
CA LYS A 73 27.16 2.31 0.98
C LYS A 73 25.67 2.55 1.26
N PHE A 74 25.17 2.08 2.40
CA PHE A 74 23.79 2.34 2.84
C PHE A 74 23.49 3.84 2.94
N LYS A 75 24.38 4.62 3.58
CA LYS A 75 24.24 6.08 3.70
C LYS A 75 24.17 6.76 2.33
N ASN A 76 25.07 6.43 1.42
CA ASN A 76 25.13 7.06 0.11
C ASN A 76 23.94 6.69 -0.77
N ILE A 77 23.53 5.42 -0.78
CA ILE A 77 22.34 4.95 -1.51
C ILE A 77 21.10 5.58 -0.91
N GLY A 78 20.94 5.54 0.40
CA GLY A 78 19.80 6.10 1.11
C GLY A 78 19.61 7.59 0.83
N LEU A 79 20.67 8.40 0.94
CA LEU A 79 20.61 9.83 0.69
C LEU A 79 20.22 10.15 -0.76
N ARG A 80 20.81 9.44 -1.74
CA ARG A 80 20.44 9.58 -3.15
C ARG A 80 18.99 9.21 -3.41
N THR A 81 18.55 8.10 -2.84
CA THR A 81 17.17 7.63 -2.98
C THR A 81 16.19 8.65 -2.43
N ILE A 82 16.42 9.16 -1.22
CA ILE A 82 15.57 10.20 -0.61
C ILE A 82 15.53 11.46 -1.49
N ALA A 83 16.68 11.92 -1.99
CA ALA A 83 16.72 13.09 -2.86
C ALA A 83 15.91 12.89 -4.16
N ILE A 84 16.06 11.73 -4.80
CA ILE A 84 15.30 11.40 -6.02
C ILE A 84 13.80 11.32 -5.71
N TYR A 85 13.40 10.68 -4.59
CA TYR A 85 12.01 10.60 -4.18
C TYR A 85 11.39 11.99 -3.94
N ILE A 86 12.10 12.88 -3.25
CA ILE A 86 11.61 14.26 -3.02
C ILE A 86 11.39 14.97 -4.35
N ILE A 87 12.36 14.92 -5.27
CA ILE A 87 12.27 15.57 -6.57
C ILE A 87 11.10 14.99 -7.39
N THR A 88 11.02 13.67 -7.51
CA THR A 88 9.94 13.02 -8.28
C THR A 88 8.57 13.26 -7.67
N THR A 89 8.46 13.31 -6.35
CA THR A 89 7.21 13.63 -5.64
C THR A 89 6.76 15.05 -5.90
N ILE A 90 7.68 16.03 -5.85
CA ILE A 90 7.36 17.42 -6.17
C ILE A 90 6.87 17.52 -7.61
N ILE A 91 7.55 16.88 -8.57
CA ILE A 91 7.14 16.87 -9.97
C ILE A 91 5.74 16.23 -10.13
N ALA A 92 5.52 15.06 -9.53
CA ALA A 92 4.25 14.34 -9.63
C ALA A 92 3.08 15.17 -9.06
N ILE A 93 3.26 15.77 -7.88
CA ILE A 93 2.25 16.64 -7.25
C ILE A 93 1.99 17.87 -8.14
N SER A 94 3.03 18.50 -8.66
CA SER A 94 2.90 19.68 -9.54
C SER A 94 2.12 19.33 -10.80
N VAL A 95 2.44 18.22 -11.46
CA VAL A 95 1.71 17.75 -12.64
C VAL A 95 0.26 17.43 -12.29
N GLY A 96 0.00 16.73 -11.18
CA GLY A 96 -1.36 16.43 -10.73
C GLY A 96 -2.20 17.67 -10.46
N LEU A 97 -1.63 18.67 -9.77
CA LEU A 97 -2.30 19.94 -9.51
C LEU A 97 -2.58 20.74 -10.80
N VAL A 98 -1.62 20.78 -11.71
CA VAL A 98 -1.81 21.44 -13.02
C VAL A 98 -2.95 20.77 -13.80
N LEU A 99 -2.94 19.44 -13.89
CA LEU A 99 -4.00 18.70 -14.58
C LEU A 99 -5.38 18.91 -13.95
N VAL A 100 -5.51 18.84 -12.64
CA VAL A 100 -6.79 19.05 -11.93
C VAL A 100 -7.29 20.50 -12.17
N ASN A 101 -6.40 21.49 -12.14
CA ASN A 101 -6.79 22.89 -12.38
C ASN A 101 -7.17 23.17 -13.85
N ILE A 102 -6.61 22.42 -14.81
CA ILE A 102 -6.97 22.56 -16.24
C ILE A 102 -8.28 21.80 -16.54
N ILE A 103 -8.36 20.55 -16.11
CA ILE A 103 -9.50 19.66 -16.44
C ILE A 103 -10.74 20.02 -15.63
N LYS A 104 -10.55 20.48 -14.38
CA LYS A 104 -11.63 20.83 -13.43
C LYS A 104 -12.72 19.76 -13.39
N PRO A 105 -12.43 18.52 -13.02
CA PRO A 105 -13.36 17.39 -13.15
C PRO A 105 -14.65 17.55 -12.36
N GLY A 106 -14.72 18.52 -11.44
CA GLY A 106 -15.91 18.83 -10.64
C GLY A 106 -16.86 19.86 -11.25
N ASP A 107 -16.45 20.63 -12.25
CA ASP A 107 -17.24 21.77 -12.79
C ASP A 107 -18.54 21.32 -13.51
N GLY A 108 -18.70 20.03 -13.83
CA GLY A 108 -19.88 19.48 -14.50
C GLY A 108 -20.87 18.76 -13.58
N ILE A 109 -20.62 18.71 -12.28
CA ILE A 109 -21.46 17.98 -11.32
C ILE A 109 -22.50 18.95 -10.74
N SER A 110 -23.80 18.62 -10.86
CA SER A 110 -24.85 19.45 -10.27
C SER A 110 -24.81 19.41 -8.74
N GLU A 111 -25.21 20.53 -8.10
CA GLU A 111 -25.27 20.61 -6.63
C GLU A 111 -26.16 19.51 -6.03
N GLU A 112 -27.21 19.11 -6.73
CA GLU A 112 -28.13 18.04 -6.34
C GLU A 112 -27.40 16.67 -6.32
N THR A 113 -26.57 16.40 -7.33
CA THR A 113 -25.75 15.17 -7.37
C THR A 113 -24.69 15.18 -6.27
N ILE A 114 -24.08 16.33 -5.98
CA ILE A 114 -23.12 16.48 -4.87
C ILE A 114 -23.82 16.19 -3.53
N ALA A 115 -25.01 16.72 -3.31
CA ALA A 115 -25.79 16.48 -2.10
C ALA A 115 -26.15 14.99 -1.93
N GLN A 116 -26.65 14.33 -2.99
CA GLN A 116 -26.97 12.90 -2.97
C GLN A 116 -25.74 12.02 -2.72
N LEU A 117 -24.61 12.32 -3.37
CA LEU A 117 -23.36 11.60 -3.15
C LEU A 117 -22.86 11.80 -1.71
N THR A 118 -22.94 13.03 -1.19
CA THR A 118 -22.53 13.35 0.17
C THR A 118 -23.40 12.60 1.18
N GLU A 119 -24.72 12.56 0.99
CA GLU A 119 -25.63 11.82 1.86
C GLU A 119 -25.39 10.30 1.79
N THR A 120 -25.19 9.77 0.60
CA THR A 120 -24.93 8.33 0.39
C THR A 120 -23.61 7.89 1.02
N TYR A 121 -22.55 8.68 0.88
CA TYR A 121 -21.22 8.35 1.38
C TYR A 121 -20.91 8.91 2.78
N ALA A 122 -21.68 9.88 3.30
CA ALA A 122 -21.50 10.36 4.67
C ALA A 122 -21.78 9.29 5.73
N SER A 123 -22.59 8.29 5.40
CA SER A 123 -22.84 7.12 6.26
C SER A 123 -21.81 5.99 6.08
N ASP A 124 -20.94 6.08 5.09
CA ASP A 124 -19.86 5.09 4.91
C ASP A 124 -18.73 5.35 5.92
N SER A 125 -18.59 4.44 6.86
CA SER A 125 -17.55 4.50 7.90
C SER A 125 -16.14 4.64 7.34
N GLY A 126 -15.88 4.16 6.11
CA GLY A 126 -14.60 4.28 5.42
C GLY A 126 -14.29 5.69 4.93
N VAL A 127 -15.30 6.46 4.52
CA VAL A 127 -15.13 7.86 4.09
C VAL A 127 -15.00 8.78 5.31
N THR A 128 -15.84 8.59 6.32
CA THR A 128 -15.81 9.38 7.56
C THR A 128 -14.48 9.24 8.29
N SER A 129 -13.96 8.03 8.43
CA SER A 129 -12.65 7.80 9.06
C SER A 129 -11.50 8.47 8.29
N LYS A 130 -11.51 8.44 6.95
CA LYS A 130 -10.49 9.12 6.14
C LYS A 130 -10.55 10.65 6.23
N LEU A 131 -11.76 11.23 6.32
CA LEU A 131 -11.95 12.65 6.53
C LEU A 131 -11.45 13.09 7.92
N GLU A 132 -11.74 12.30 8.95
CA GLU A 132 -11.23 12.55 10.29
C GLU A 132 -9.70 12.44 10.38
N GLU A 133 -9.12 11.42 9.73
CA GLU A 133 -7.65 11.28 9.62
C GLU A 133 -7.01 12.46 8.89
N ALA A 134 -7.62 12.92 7.79
CA ALA A 134 -7.14 14.08 7.05
C ALA A 134 -7.23 15.37 7.87
N SER A 135 -8.31 15.57 8.64
CA SER A 135 -8.50 16.70 9.53
C SER A 135 -7.46 16.70 10.66
N LYS A 136 -7.24 15.56 11.31
CA LYS A 136 -6.23 15.40 12.37
C LYS A 136 -4.82 15.67 11.84
N LYS A 137 -4.49 15.20 10.63
CA LYS A 137 -3.20 15.48 9.99
C LYS A 137 -3.00 16.95 9.66
N LYS A 138 -4.06 17.68 9.35
CA LYS A 138 -3.99 19.13 9.07
C LYS A 138 -3.69 19.94 10.32
N GLU A 139 -4.15 19.50 11.49
CA GLU A 139 -3.91 20.14 12.80
C GLU A 139 -2.59 19.71 13.44
N SER A 140 -1.97 18.63 12.96
CA SER A 140 -0.70 18.13 13.50
C SER A 140 0.48 19.00 13.09
N GLY A 141 1.45 19.15 13.98
CA GLY A 141 2.67 19.90 13.71
C GLY A 141 3.57 19.22 12.65
N PRO A 142 4.50 19.97 12.04
CA PRO A 142 5.32 19.47 10.92
C PRO A 142 6.21 18.27 11.28
N LEU A 143 6.53 18.07 12.57
CA LEU A 143 7.34 16.95 13.04
C LEU A 143 6.50 15.73 13.47
N GLN A 144 5.17 15.86 13.54
CA GLN A 144 4.30 14.78 13.98
C GLN A 144 4.45 13.53 13.10
N PHE A 145 4.65 13.73 11.80
CA PHE A 145 4.94 12.62 10.87
C PHE A 145 6.15 11.78 11.31
N LEU A 146 7.23 12.41 11.81
CA LEU A 146 8.41 11.69 12.31
C LEU A 146 8.12 10.94 13.61
N VAL A 147 7.30 11.51 14.47
CA VAL A 147 6.85 10.84 15.71
C VAL A 147 6.01 9.61 15.38
N ASP A 148 5.04 9.75 14.47
CA ASP A 148 4.13 8.68 14.06
C ASP A 148 4.84 7.53 13.31
N MET A 149 6.02 7.80 12.77
CA MET A 149 6.83 6.79 12.07
C MET A 149 7.51 5.82 13.05
N VAL A 150 7.81 6.27 14.29
CA VAL A 150 8.50 5.45 15.28
C VAL A 150 7.49 4.60 16.05
N PRO A 151 7.56 3.26 16.00
CA PRO A 151 6.61 2.43 16.73
C PRO A 151 6.88 2.42 18.23
N ASP A 152 5.83 2.57 19.04
CA ASP A 152 5.88 2.32 20.50
C ASP A 152 6.10 0.85 20.81
N ASN A 153 5.63 -0.03 19.93
CA ASN A 153 5.72 -1.48 20.06
C ASN A 153 5.83 -2.14 18.69
N ALA A 154 6.94 -2.84 18.44
CA ALA A 154 7.20 -3.50 17.17
C ALA A 154 6.16 -4.60 16.84
N PHE A 155 5.71 -5.37 17.84
CA PHE A 155 4.70 -6.42 17.63
C PHE A 155 3.33 -5.86 17.28
N ARG A 156 2.95 -4.75 17.88
CA ARG A 156 1.73 -4.03 17.50
C ARG A 156 1.83 -3.52 16.06
N ALA A 157 2.95 -2.94 15.69
CA ALA A 157 3.15 -2.44 14.33
C ALA A 157 3.00 -3.55 13.27
N VAL A 158 3.58 -4.73 13.51
CA VAL A 158 3.49 -5.87 12.56
C VAL A 158 2.14 -6.59 12.58
N SER A 159 1.26 -6.32 13.53
CA SER A 159 -0.09 -6.91 13.59
C SER A 159 -1.17 -6.05 12.95
N ASP A 160 -0.85 -4.82 12.50
CA ASP A 160 -1.82 -3.88 11.96
C ASP A 160 -1.33 -3.30 10.62
N ASN A 161 -2.03 -3.65 9.54
CA ASN A 161 -1.72 -3.16 8.19
C ASN A 161 -1.86 -1.63 8.04
N SER A 162 -2.52 -0.94 8.96
CA SER A 162 -2.57 0.54 8.95
C SER A 162 -1.27 1.18 9.39
N LEU A 163 -0.41 0.43 10.09
CA LEU A 163 0.86 0.88 10.66
C LEU A 163 2.08 0.53 9.81
N MET A 164 1.91 0.32 8.50
CA MET A 164 3.00 -0.11 7.59
C MET A 164 4.25 0.78 7.67
N LEU A 165 4.09 2.10 7.86
CA LEU A 165 5.22 3.02 8.00
C LEU A 165 6.07 2.70 9.24
N GLN A 166 5.43 2.33 10.35
CA GLN A 166 6.11 1.90 11.57
C GLN A 166 6.82 0.56 11.36
N VAL A 167 6.21 -0.37 10.59
CA VAL A 167 6.86 -1.64 10.19
C VAL A 167 8.12 -1.37 9.39
N ILE A 168 8.06 -0.47 8.41
CA ILE A 168 9.22 -0.09 7.59
C ILE A 168 10.33 0.50 8.47
N PHE A 169 9.99 1.43 9.37
CA PHE A 169 10.96 2.02 10.30
C PHE A 169 11.64 0.95 11.17
N PHE A 170 10.85 0.09 11.81
CA PHE A 170 11.37 -1.01 12.62
C PHE A 170 12.27 -1.94 11.82
N THR A 171 11.87 -2.28 10.59
CA THR A 171 12.61 -3.18 9.70
C THR A 171 13.96 -2.59 9.29
N ILE A 172 13.99 -1.28 8.95
CA ILE A 172 15.22 -0.56 8.65
C ILE A 172 16.15 -0.54 9.87
N PHE A 173 15.60 -0.22 11.05
CA PHE A 173 16.34 -0.18 12.30
C PHE A 173 16.95 -1.56 12.64
N LEU A 174 16.18 -2.64 12.45
CA LEU A 174 16.64 -4.02 12.63
C LEU A 174 17.77 -4.36 11.64
N GLY A 175 17.60 -4.06 10.34
CA GLY A 175 18.57 -4.32 9.30
C GLY A 175 19.90 -3.58 9.54
N ILE A 176 19.82 -2.29 9.94
CA ILE A 176 21.01 -1.52 10.33
C ILE A 176 21.70 -2.13 11.55
N SER A 177 20.92 -2.56 12.55
CA SER A 177 21.48 -3.20 13.75
C SER A 177 22.22 -4.50 13.40
N MET A 178 21.69 -5.29 12.46
CA MET A 178 22.37 -6.49 11.94
C MET A 178 23.70 -6.16 11.26
N LEU A 179 23.77 -5.07 10.48
CA LEU A 179 25.04 -4.62 9.89
C LEU A 179 26.06 -4.23 10.97
N LEU A 180 25.62 -3.55 12.03
CA LEU A 180 26.50 -3.04 13.08
C LEU A 180 27.11 -4.14 13.96
N ILE A 181 26.37 -5.21 14.26
CA ILE A 181 26.90 -6.34 15.06
C ILE A 181 27.88 -7.22 14.26
N GLY A 182 27.94 -7.04 12.95
CA GLY A 182 28.83 -7.75 12.03
C GLY A 182 28.29 -9.09 11.55
N GLU A 183 28.80 -9.52 10.40
CA GLU A 183 28.32 -10.67 9.63
C GLU A 183 28.24 -11.97 10.46
N LYS A 184 29.29 -12.27 11.25
CA LYS A 184 29.35 -13.51 12.02
C LYS A 184 28.26 -13.65 13.06
N ALA A 185 27.91 -12.56 13.75
CA ALA A 185 26.88 -12.55 14.78
C ALA A 185 25.47 -12.43 14.16
N ALA A 186 25.33 -11.70 13.06
CA ALA A 186 24.06 -11.52 12.36
C ALA A 186 23.63 -12.75 11.52
N ARG A 187 24.58 -13.63 11.18
CA ARG A 187 24.38 -14.75 10.23
C ARG A 187 23.12 -15.59 10.47
N PRO A 188 22.83 -16.08 11.69
CA PRO A 188 21.61 -16.89 11.89
C PRO A 188 20.31 -16.14 11.58
N LEU A 189 20.28 -14.85 11.93
CA LEU A 189 19.12 -14.00 11.67
C LEU A 189 19.02 -13.66 10.18
N LYS A 190 20.14 -13.44 9.50
CA LYS A 190 20.17 -13.24 8.06
C LYS A 190 19.64 -14.45 7.30
N GLU A 191 20.13 -15.65 7.61
CA GLU A 191 19.66 -16.91 7.01
C GLU A 191 18.15 -17.12 7.23
N PHE A 192 17.64 -16.75 8.40
CA PHE A 192 16.20 -16.76 8.68
C PHE A 192 15.42 -15.83 7.75
N PHE A 193 15.82 -14.57 7.60
CA PHE A 193 15.13 -13.61 6.75
C PHE A 193 15.29 -13.93 5.26
N ASP A 194 16.43 -14.50 4.84
CA ASP A 194 16.62 -14.98 3.47
C ASP A 194 15.61 -16.08 3.13
N SER A 195 15.49 -17.10 3.99
CA SER A 195 14.53 -18.17 3.82
C SER A 195 13.08 -17.68 3.91
N LEU A 196 12.79 -16.77 4.84
CA LEU A 196 11.46 -16.17 4.97
C LEU A 196 11.07 -15.40 3.71
N ASN A 197 12.02 -14.67 3.11
CA ASN A 197 11.77 -13.94 1.86
C ASN A 197 11.40 -14.88 0.71
N GLU A 198 12.08 -16.01 0.56
CA GLU A 198 11.77 -17.01 -0.46
C GLU A 198 10.37 -17.60 -0.25
N VAL A 199 10.03 -17.96 0.98
CA VAL A 199 8.70 -18.49 1.32
C VAL A 199 7.60 -17.46 1.04
N VAL A 200 7.82 -16.19 1.40
CA VAL A 200 6.83 -15.14 1.17
C VAL A 200 6.66 -14.84 -0.32
N LEU A 201 7.73 -14.89 -1.12
CA LEU A 201 7.61 -14.74 -2.58
C LEU A 201 6.79 -15.89 -3.19
N GLU A 202 6.99 -17.13 -2.73
CA GLU A 202 6.15 -18.26 -3.17
C GLU A 202 4.68 -18.08 -2.76
N MET A 203 4.41 -17.50 -1.57
CA MET A 203 3.04 -17.16 -1.18
C MET A 203 2.40 -16.12 -2.11
N VAL A 204 3.18 -15.18 -2.66
CA VAL A 204 2.68 -14.21 -3.65
C VAL A 204 2.29 -14.93 -4.95
N ASP A 205 3.08 -15.91 -5.38
CA ASP A 205 2.81 -16.68 -6.60
C ASP A 205 1.59 -17.61 -6.48
N LEU A 206 1.21 -17.99 -5.25
CA LEU A 206 0.02 -18.80 -4.96
C LEU A 206 -1.31 -17.99 -5.00
N ILE A 207 -1.27 -16.66 -4.96
CA ILE A 207 -2.43 -15.76 -4.98
C ILE A 207 -2.72 -15.25 -6.37
#